data_e40b081d1c38bff7de3b32be167d4714
#
_entry.id   e40b081d1c38bff7de3b32be167d4714
#
_cell.length_a   1.000
_cell.length_b   1.000
_cell.length_c   1.000
_cell.angle_alpha   90.00
_cell.angle_beta   90.00
_cell.angle_gamma   90.00
#
_symmetry.space_group_name_H-M   'P 1'
#
loop_
_entity.id
_entity.type
_entity.pdbx_description
1 polymer ?
#
loop_
_entity_poly.entity_id
_entity_poly.type
_entity_poly.pdbx_seq_one_letter_code
_entity_poly.pdbx_strand_id
1 'polypeptide(L)'
;MATIKDVARLAGVGLGTASRVVSGKGSVSPATAARVRAAIEQLEFRPSHAARSLLSGTTQMIGVYIPVLKGTFYTPILQLIDLELRANGQHMVVAFGHGQGDPRRQAIEGIEFLTERGCDGIIVISEALLDEDIAALGPIRENLVVLNHYYKAIHEQCFAADHKVGGKLAAQTLLEHKHRKFAVIAGPSTSPDNVARISGFMSELARHDIDVSKVMILESDFSPEGGWSAATALLASKHKFTALFCANDEMAVGALSCFQAAGISVPGTVSVLGYDDTQTAEFSSPRLTSVHIPWSDVTLNGLYCLLNRCYNLTKPIKRKFPVSVTHRASVGPPSLSKTGLR
;
A
#
# COMPACT_ATOMS: atom_id res chain seq x y z
N MET A 1 28.08 -29.69 -3.18
CA MET A 1 28.22 -28.33 -2.64
C MET A 1 29.12 -28.42 -1.42
N ALA A 2 30.20 -27.64 -1.37
CA ALA A 2 31.13 -27.66 -0.24
C ALA A 2 30.41 -27.20 1.04
N THR A 3 30.79 -27.77 2.16
CA THR A 3 30.23 -27.48 3.50
C THR A 3 31.25 -26.77 4.38
N ILE A 4 30.81 -26.14 5.45
CA ILE A 4 31.72 -25.52 6.43
C ILE A 4 32.66 -26.56 7.07
N LYS A 5 32.27 -27.83 7.11
CA LYS A 5 33.14 -28.96 7.56
C LYS A 5 34.29 -29.19 6.59
N ASP A 6 34.05 -29.02 5.27
CA ASP A 6 35.07 -29.17 4.26
C ASP A 6 36.08 -28.00 4.30
N VAL A 7 35.55 -26.78 4.53
CA VAL A 7 36.39 -25.57 4.77
C VAL A 7 37.28 -25.77 6.00
N ALA A 8 36.72 -26.22 7.11
CA ALA A 8 37.44 -26.46 8.35
C ALA A 8 38.55 -27.50 8.14
N ARG A 9 38.24 -28.61 7.45
CA ARG A 9 39.20 -29.68 7.10
C ARG A 9 40.34 -29.15 6.22
N LEU A 10 40.03 -28.45 5.16
CA LEU A 10 41.02 -27.89 4.23
C LEU A 10 41.92 -26.83 4.90
N ALA A 11 41.35 -25.98 5.73
CA ALA A 11 42.08 -24.95 6.47
C ALA A 11 42.89 -25.50 7.67
N GLY A 12 42.74 -26.79 8.04
CA GLY A 12 43.40 -27.41 9.20
C GLY A 12 42.97 -26.77 10.54
N VAL A 13 41.66 -26.49 10.69
CA VAL A 13 41.09 -25.85 11.91
C VAL A 13 39.86 -26.58 12.40
N GLY A 14 39.50 -26.36 13.65
CA GLY A 14 38.22 -26.85 14.18
C GLY A 14 37.03 -26.13 13.54
N LEU A 15 35.87 -26.82 13.51
CA LEU A 15 34.60 -26.30 12.96
C LEU A 15 34.22 -24.94 13.57
N GLY A 16 34.39 -24.76 14.88
CA GLY A 16 34.11 -23.52 15.59
C GLY A 16 35.01 -22.36 15.14
N THR A 17 36.29 -22.62 14.78
CA THR A 17 37.19 -21.62 14.28
C THR A 17 36.82 -21.22 12.86
N ALA A 18 36.52 -22.18 11.98
CA ALA A 18 36.02 -21.89 10.64
C ALA A 18 34.70 -21.07 10.70
N SER A 19 33.77 -21.42 11.58
CA SER A 19 32.51 -20.70 11.79
C SER A 19 32.74 -19.26 12.26
N ARG A 20 33.70 -19.00 13.18
CA ARG A 20 34.04 -17.64 13.61
C ARG A 20 34.59 -16.79 12.49
N VAL A 21 35.45 -17.34 11.63
CA VAL A 21 36.00 -16.61 10.48
C VAL A 21 34.91 -16.28 9.46
N VAL A 22 34.00 -17.26 9.19
CA VAL A 22 32.86 -17.07 8.27
C VAL A 22 31.88 -16.03 8.78
N SER A 23 31.60 -16.03 10.09
CA SER A 23 30.63 -15.11 10.73
C SER A 23 31.23 -13.73 11.05
N GLY A 24 32.55 -13.60 11.06
CA GLY A 24 33.21 -12.38 11.56
C GLY A 24 33.09 -12.15 13.06
N LYS A 25 32.51 -13.10 13.81
CA LYS A 25 32.28 -13.01 15.26
C LYS A 25 33.38 -13.74 16.04
N GLY A 26 33.98 -13.06 17.01
CA GLY A 26 35.05 -13.60 17.87
C GLY A 26 36.46 -13.38 17.32
N SER A 27 37.47 -13.53 18.21
CA SER A 27 38.88 -13.33 17.85
C SER A 27 39.47 -14.63 17.26
N VAL A 28 40.04 -14.50 16.07
CA VAL A 28 40.84 -15.54 15.41
C VAL A 28 42.16 -14.88 14.96
N SER A 29 43.28 -15.54 15.13
CA SER A 29 44.56 -14.98 14.70
C SER A 29 44.55 -14.66 13.22
N PRO A 30 45.23 -13.58 12.76
CA PRO A 30 45.28 -13.19 11.34
C PRO A 30 45.74 -14.33 10.41
N ALA A 31 46.73 -15.11 10.85
CA ALA A 31 47.25 -16.25 10.09
C ALA A 31 46.20 -17.36 9.92
N THR A 32 45.46 -17.67 10.98
CA THR A 32 44.39 -18.68 10.94
C THR A 32 43.21 -18.19 10.07
N ALA A 33 42.84 -16.92 10.19
CA ALA A 33 41.81 -16.33 9.35
C ALA A 33 42.18 -16.35 7.86
N ALA A 34 43.42 -16.09 7.52
CA ALA A 34 43.91 -16.18 6.14
C ALA A 34 43.81 -17.60 5.56
N ARG A 35 44.17 -18.64 6.33
CA ARG A 35 44.02 -20.04 5.89
C ARG A 35 42.57 -20.41 5.62
N VAL A 36 41.65 -19.99 6.52
CA VAL A 36 40.24 -20.27 6.34
C VAL A 36 39.67 -19.54 5.11
N ARG A 37 40.05 -18.29 4.86
CA ARG A 37 39.62 -17.54 3.67
C ARG A 37 40.13 -18.20 2.38
N ALA A 38 41.38 -18.64 2.34
CA ALA A 38 41.94 -19.37 1.20
C ALA A 38 41.15 -20.69 0.94
N ALA A 39 40.81 -21.44 2.00
CA ALA A 39 40.00 -22.63 1.87
C ALA A 39 38.55 -22.33 1.38
N ILE A 40 37.96 -21.22 1.79
CA ILE A 40 36.65 -20.76 1.31
C ILE A 40 36.73 -20.49 -0.19
N GLU A 41 37.75 -19.77 -0.64
CA GLU A 41 37.96 -19.42 -2.03
C GLU A 41 38.22 -20.66 -2.90
N GLN A 42 39.10 -21.55 -2.45
CA GLN A 42 39.45 -22.78 -3.17
C GLN A 42 38.25 -23.74 -3.31
N LEU A 43 37.38 -23.80 -2.32
CA LEU A 43 36.18 -24.64 -2.34
C LEU A 43 34.95 -23.94 -2.93
N GLU A 44 35.07 -22.68 -3.36
CA GLU A 44 33.97 -21.82 -3.76
C GLU A 44 32.79 -21.89 -2.71
N PHE A 45 33.17 -22.00 -1.44
CA PHE A 45 32.20 -22.19 -0.37
C PHE A 45 31.41 -20.89 -0.16
N ARG A 46 30.10 -21.01 -0.32
CA ARG A 46 29.14 -19.95 0.06
C ARG A 46 28.30 -20.47 1.24
N PRO A 47 28.33 -19.78 2.40
CA PRO A 47 27.45 -20.14 3.49
C PRO A 47 26.01 -20.15 3.02
N SER A 48 25.27 -21.23 3.33
CA SER A 48 23.83 -21.26 3.05
C SER A 48 23.11 -20.14 3.79
N HIS A 49 21.98 -19.71 3.26
CA HIS A 49 21.14 -18.67 3.91
C HIS A 49 20.79 -19.09 5.35
N ALA A 50 20.37 -20.35 5.55
CA ALA A 50 20.09 -20.91 6.86
C ALA A 50 21.29 -20.86 7.83
N ALA A 51 22.51 -21.15 7.36
CA ALA A 51 23.71 -21.08 8.19
C ALA A 51 24.04 -19.62 8.59
N ARG A 52 23.81 -18.66 7.71
CA ARG A 52 23.98 -17.22 8.01
C ARG A 52 22.95 -16.77 9.04
N SER A 53 21.70 -17.12 8.84
CA SER A 53 20.60 -16.75 9.76
C SER A 53 20.82 -17.28 11.17
N LEU A 54 21.30 -18.53 11.31
CA LEU A 54 21.66 -19.09 12.62
C LEU A 54 22.77 -18.31 13.33
N LEU A 55 23.69 -17.73 12.55
CA LEU A 55 24.82 -16.97 13.11
C LEU A 55 24.47 -15.52 13.43
N SER A 56 23.64 -14.88 12.60
CA SER A 56 23.24 -13.49 12.77
C SER A 56 22.03 -13.34 13.72
N GLY A 57 21.22 -14.37 13.84
CA GLY A 57 19.91 -14.31 14.52
C GLY A 57 18.82 -13.67 13.68
N THR A 58 19.11 -13.36 12.40
CA THR A 58 18.18 -12.72 11.47
C THR A 58 18.27 -13.35 10.09
N THR A 59 17.16 -13.38 9.36
CA THR A 59 17.09 -13.93 8.00
C THR A 59 17.34 -12.89 6.93
N GLN A 60 17.32 -11.61 7.28
CA GLN A 60 17.34 -10.47 6.34
C GLN A 60 16.17 -10.50 5.35
N MET A 61 15.05 -11.13 5.72
CA MET A 61 13.83 -11.17 4.95
C MET A 61 12.72 -10.36 5.64
N ILE A 62 12.09 -9.47 4.89
CA ILE A 62 10.91 -8.72 5.32
C ILE A 62 9.71 -9.22 4.50
N GLY A 63 8.67 -9.65 5.22
CA GLY A 63 7.40 -10.04 4.62
C GLY A 63 6.56 -8.82 4.28
N VAL A 64 5.81 -8.90 3.17
CA VAL A 64 4.79 -7.90 2.82
C VAL A 64 3.52 -8.65 2.44
N TYR A 65 2.42 -8.36 3.13
CA TYR A 65 1.10 -8.87 2.77
C TYR A 65 0.28 -7.77 2.11
N ILE A 66 -0.34 -8.09 0.97
CA ILE A 66 -1.32 -7.26 0.26
C ILE A 66 -2.60 -8.07 0.00
N PRO A 67 -3.82 -7.45 -0.04
CA PRO A 67 -5.07 -8.18 -0.21
C PRO A 67 -5.20 -8.87 -1.58
N VAL A 68 -4.64 -8.25 -2.62
CA VAL A 68 -4.72 -8.74 -3.99
C VAL A 68 -3.56 -8.22 -4.83
N LEU A 69 -3.01 -9.06 -5.69
CA LEU A 69 -2.00 -8.65 -6.67
C LEU A 69 -2.71 -8.28 -7.99
N LYS A 70 -3.43 -7.16 -7.97
CA LYS A 70 -4.17 -6.61 -9.12
C LYS A 70 -4.10 -5.09 -9.11
N GLY A 71 -4.28 -4.48 -10.28
CA GLY A 71 -4.30 -3.03 -10.45
C GLY A 71 -2.94 -2.37 -10.37
N THR A 72 -2.94 -1.03 -10.33
CA THR A 72 -1.73 -0.20 -10.38
C THR A 72 -1.34 0.36 -9.01
N PHE A 73 -2.17 0.19 -7.99
CA PHE A 73 -1.99 0.80 -6.67
C PHE A 73 -0.82 0.19 -5.89
N TYR A 74 -0.75 -1.16 -5.79
CA TYR A 74 0.26 -1.81 -4.94
C TYR A 74 1.66 -1.84 -5.54
N THR A 75 1.78 -1.84 -6.87
CA THR A 75 3.07 -1.99 -7.56
C THR A 75 4.10 -0.93 -7.17
N PRO A 76 3.81 0.39 -7.14
CA PRO A 76 4.78 1.40 -6.72
C PRO A 76 5.18 1.25 -5.24
N ILE A 77 4.26 0.84 -4.38
CA ILE A 77 4.50 0.61 -2.94
C ILE A 77 5.49 -0.56 -2.77
N LEU A 78 5.23 -1.69 -3.42
CA LEU A 78 6.11 -2.87 -3.37
C LEU A 78 7.49 -2.55 -3.95
N GLN A 79 7.54 -1.82 -5.07
CA GLN A 79 8.81 -1.41 -5.68
C GLN A 79 9.64 -0.53 -4.73
N LEU A 80 9.00 0.43 -4.05
CA LEU A 80 9.66 1.30 -3.09
C LEU A 80 10.21 0.50 -1.90
N ILE A 81 9.44 -0.45 -1.37
CA ILE A 81 9.87 -1.34 -0.29
C ILE A 81 11.06 -2.18 -0.75
N ASP A 82 11.01 -2.81 -1.92
CA ASP A 82 12.08 -3.66 -2.43
C ASP A 82 13.38 -2.89 -2.66
N LEU A 83 13.31 -1.69 -3.24
CA LEU A 83 14.47 -0.83 -3.46
C LEU A 83 15.15 -0.46 -2.14
N GLU A 84 14.38 -0.02 -1.14
CA GLU A 84 14.92 0.38 0.16
C GLU A 84 15.49 -0.83 0.92
N LEU A 85 14.84 -1.99 0.87
CA LEU A 85 15.34 -3.23 1.48
C LEU A 85 16.67 -3.66 0.86
N ARG A 86 16.77 -3.69 -0.47
CA ARG A 86 18.01 -4.04 -1.18
C ARG A 86 19.16 -3.10 -0.86
N ALA A 87 18.88 -1.81 -0.73
CA ALA A 87 19.89 -0.82 -0.33
C ALA A 87 20.46 -1.08 1.08
N ASN A 88 19.72 -1.81 1.93
CA ASN A 88 20.15 -2.20 3.27
C ASN A 88 20.56 -3.68 3.38
N GLY A 89 20.66 -4.41 2.27
CA GLY A 89 21.05 -5.82 2.25
C GLY A 89 19.96 -6.80 2.68
N GLN A 90 18.69 -6.34 2.72
CA GLN A 90 17.55 -7.18 2.98
C GLN A 90 16.81 -7.56 1.69
N HIS A 91 15.86 -8.52 1.81
CA HIS A 91 15.03 -9.02 0.71
C HIS A 91 13.56 -9.02 1.08
N MET A 92 12.71 -8.74 0.10
CA MET A 92 11.27 -8.79 0.25
C MET A 92 10.70 -10.18 -0.07
N VAL A 93 9.75 -10.65 0.74
CA VAL A 93 8.89 -11.81 0.46
C VAL A 93 7.45 -11.32 0.45
N VAL A 94 6.73 -11.54 -0.64
CA VAL A 94 5.34 -11.07 -0.78
C VAL A 94 4.37 -12.23 -0.63
N ALA A 95 3.37 -12.06 0.21
CA ALA A 95 2.17 -12.87 0.26
C ALA A 95 0.97 -12.00 -0.15
N PHE A 96 0.02 -12.60 -0.84
CA PHE A 96 -1.18 -11.89 -1.28
C PHE A 96 -2.42 -12.77 -1.21
N GLY A 97 -3.57 -12.13 -1.00
CA GLY A 97 -4.86 -12.78 -1.06
C GLY A 97 -5.31 -13.04 -2.51
N HIS A 98 -6.38 -13.81 -2.63
CA HIS A 98 -6.89 -14.21 -3.96
C HIS A 98 -7.93 -13.23 -4.53
N GLY A 99 -8.31 -12.19 -3.77
CA GLY A 99 -9.37 -11.26 -4.16
C GLY A 99 -10.79 -11.87 -4.16
N GLN A 100 -10.94 -13.11 -3.67
CA GLN A 100 -12.20 -13.82 -3.52
C GLN A 100 -12.24 -14.56 -2.19
N GLY A 101 -13.44 -14.71 -1.61
CA GLY A 101 -13.62 -15.35 -0.31
C GLY A 101 -13.49 -14.38 0.85
N ASP A 102 -13.10 -14.88 2.03
CA ASP A 102 -12.95 -14.08 3.26
C ASP A 102 -11.61 -13.33 3.31
N PRO A 103 -11.57 -12.00 3.16
CA PRO A 103 -10.33 -11.22 3.18
C PRO A 103 -9.60 -11.29 4.53
N ARG A 104 -10.33 -11.40 5.65
CA ARG A 104 -9.76 -11.50 6.99
C ARG A 104 -8.95 -12.79 7.14
N ARG A 105 -9.56 -13.91 6.74
CA ARG A 105 -8.90 -15.22 6.79
C ARG A 105 -7.64 -15.25 5.90
N GLN A 106 -7.72 -14.69 4.68
CA GLN A 106 -6.58 -14.61 3.76
C GLN A 106 -5.44 -13.76 4.34
N ALA A 107 -5.76 -12.68 5.07
CA ALA A 107 -4.74 -11.86 5.70
C ALA A 107 -4.04 -12.61 6.84
N ILE A 108 -4.78 -13.37 7.66
CA ILE A 108 -4.22 -14.21 8.71
C ILE A 108 -3.30 -15.28 8.11
N GLU A 109 -3.80 -16.06 7.13
CA GLU A 109 -3.03 -17.11 6.45
C GLU A 109 -1.77 -16.54 5.76
N GLY A 110 -1.85 -15.33 5.19
CA GLY A 110 -0.70 -14.65 4.59
C GLY A 110 0.36 -14.25 5.61
N ILE A 111 -0.03 -13.77 6.79
CA ILE A 111 0.88 -13.43 7.88
C ILE A 111 1.52 -14.71 8.45
N GLU A 112 0.75 -15.76 8.65
CA GLU A 112 1.25 -17.08 9.09
C GLU A 112 2.28 -17.61 8.11
N PHE A 113 1.98 -17.62 6.81
CA PHE A 113 2.91 -18.02 5.75
C PHE A 113 4.24 -17.25 5.81
N LEU A 114 4.20 -15.92 5.95
CA LEU A 114 5.41 -15.08 6.03
C LEU A 114 6.20 -15.38 7.32
N THR A 115 5.50 -15.64 8.42
CA THR A 115 6.11 -16.02 9.70
C THR A 115 6.82 -17.36 9.60
N GLU A 116 6.17 -18.36 9.01
CA GLU A 116 6.76 -19.70 8.79
C GLU A 116 7.97 -19.68 7.84
N ARG A 117 8.00 -18.74 6.90
CA ARG A 117 9.17 -18.49 6.03
C ARG A 117 10.30 -17.80 6.75
N GLY A 118 10.13 -17.47 8.02
CA GLY A 118 11.16 -16.86 8.85
C GLY A 118 11.42 -15.39 8.51
N CYS A 119 10.43 -14.65 8.04
CA CYS A 119 10.58 -13.21 7.89
C CYS A 119 10.85 -12.56 9.25
N ASP A 120 11.86 -11.67 9.33
CA ASP A 120 12.26 -11.00 10.57
C ASP A 120 11.19 -10.00 11.04
N GLY A 121 10.38 -9.51 10.10
CA GLY A 121 9.23 -8.66 10.35
C GLY A 121 8.30 -8.62 9.15
N ILE A 122 7.09 -8.09 9.34
CA ILE A 122 6.03 -8.10 8.33
C ILE A 122 5.38 -6.73 8.21
N ILE A 123 5.22 -6.25 6.96
CA ILE A 123 4.35 -5.12 6.60
C ILE A 123 3.02 -5.68 6.12
N VAL A 124 1.93 -5.20 6.69
CA VAL A 124 0.57 -5.54 6.26
C VAL A 124 -0.08 -4.31 5.64
N ILE A 125 -0.57 -4.46 4.40
CA ILE A 125 -1.32 -3.43 3.69
C ILE A 125 -2.74 -3.98 3.51
N SER A 126 -3.47 -4.08 4.61
CA SER A 126 -4.84 -4.60 4.64
C SER A 126 -5.59 -4.04 5.83
N GLU A 127 -6.85 -3.77 5.64
CA GLU A 127 -7.82 -3.33 6.65
C GLU A 127 -8.76 -4.46 7.12
N ALA A 128 -8.52 -5.70 6.64
CA ALA A 128 -9.41 -6.82 6.87
C ALA A 128 -9.26 -7.49 8.25
N LEU A 129 -8.16 -7.23 8.96
CA LEU A 129 -7.92 -7.79 10.29
C LEU A 129 -8.73 -7.06 11.36
N LEU A 130 -8.91 -7.69 12.51
CA LEU A 130 -9.49 -7.11 13.70
C LEU A 130 -8.43 -6.94 14.80
N ASP A 131 -8.68 -6.09 15.80
CA ASP A 131 -7.77 -5.91 16.95
C ASP A 131 -7.48 -7.24 17.67
N GLU A 132 -8.45 -8.16 17.70
CA GLU A 132 -8.29 -9.51 18.27
C GLU A 132 -7.33 -10.39 17.48
N ASP A 133 -7.30 -10.27 16.14
CA ASP A 133 -6.35 -10.99 15.29
C ASP A 133 -4.92 -10.53 15.57
N ILE A 134 -4.74 -9.22 15.64
CA ILE A 134 -3.44 -8.62 15.98
C ILE A 134 -2.97 -9.10 17.37
N ALA A 135 -3.88 -9.20 18.34
CA ALA A 135 -3.53 -9.71 19.67
C ALA A 135 -3.12 -11.19 19.66
N ALA A 136 -3.68 -11.99 18.74
CA ALA A 136 -3.43 -13.42 18.60
C ALA A 136 -2.12 -13.77 17.85
N LEU A 137 -1.48 -12.81 17.14
CA LEU A 137 -0.30 -13.08 16.30
C LEU A 137 0.96 -13.52 17.06
N GLY A 138 0.95 -13.53 18.40
CA GLY A 138 2.10 -13.93 19.19
C GLY A 138 3.33 -13.02 19.00
N PRO A 139 4.56 -13.59 19.01
CA PRO A 139 5.79 -12.78 18.98
C PRO A 139 5.97 -11.92 17.73
N ILE A 140 5.47 -12.34 16.57
CA ILE A 140 5.61 -11.55 15.32
C ILE A 140 4.93 -10.19 15.41
N ARG A 141 3.94 -10.02 16.29
CA ARG A 141 3.27 -8.74 16.55
C ARG A 141 4.26 -7.62 16.89
N GLU A 142 5.35 -7.94 17.58
CA GLU A 142 6.38 -6.96 17.92
C GLU A 142 7.07 -6.38 16.68
N ASN A 143 7.16 -7.18 15.60
CA ASN A 143 7.76 -6.83 14.31
C ASN A 143 6.71 -6.80 13.19
N LEU A 144 5.49 -6.40 13.52
CA LEU A 144 4.42 -6.15 12.55
C LEU A 144 4.24 -4.65 12.37
N VAL A 145 4.15 -4.18 11.13
CA VAL A 145 3.78 -2.80 10.78
C VAL A 145 2.59 -2.83 9.85
N VAL A 146 1.63 -1.95 10.08
CA VAL A 146 0.44 -1.81 9.24
C VAL A 146 0.47 -0.49 8.50
N LEU A 147 0.25 -0.55 7.20
CA LEU A 147 0.05 0.64 6.37
C LEU A 147 -1.43 0.80 6.06
N ASN A 148 -1.86 2.04 6.06
CA ASN A 148 -3.20 2.48 5.71
C ASN A 148 -4.33 2.08 6.68
N HIS A 149 -4.02 1.56 7.84
CA HIS A 149 -5.02 1.28 8.88
C HIS A 149 -4.44 1.42 10.28
N TYR A 150 -5.31 1.64 11.30
CA TYR A 150 -4.94 1.74 12.70
C TYR A 150 -5.56 0.64 13.53
N TYR A 151 -4.72 -0.08 14.29
CA TYR A 151 -5.11 -1.04 15.31
C TYR A 151 -4.67 -0.55 16.69
N LYS A 152 -5.56 -0.63 17.69
CA LYS A 152 -5.28 -0.13 19.05
C LYS A 152 -4.08 -0.83 19.68
N ALA A 153 -3.99 -2.15 19.51
CA ALA A 153 -2.95 -2.97 20.11
C ALA A 153 -1.53 -2.65 19.63
N ILE A 154 -1.38 -2.06 18.42
CA ILE A 154 -0.10 -1.74 17.78
C ILE A 154 -0.09 -0.33 17.19
N HIS A 155 -0.77 0.61 17.81
CA HIS A 155 -0.96 1.97 17.30
C HIS A 155 0.35 2.63 16.81
N GLU A 156 1.45 2.45 17.55
CA GLU A 156 2.77 2.96 17.19
C GLU A 156 3.42 2.28 15.96
N GLN A 157 2.83 1.20 15.48
CA GLN A 157 3.28 0.45 14.32
C GLN A 157 2.36 0.66 13.11
N CYS A 158 1.37 1.56 13.24
CA CYS A 158 0.41 1.88 12.19
C CYS A 158 0.74 3.22 11.53
N PHE A 159 0.64 3.27 10.22
CA PHE A 159 0.94 4.43 9.39
C PHE A 159 -0.16 4.62 8.35
N ALA A 160 -0.93 5.69 8.46
CA ALA A 160 -2.01 6.00 7.53
C ALA A 160 -2.17 7.52 7.37
N ALA A 161 -2.70 7.95 6.23
CA ALA A 161 -3.18 9.30 6.02
C ALA A 161 -4.62 9.45 6.55
N ASP A 162 -5.07 10.68 6.72
CA ASP A 162 -6.46 10.96 7.14
C ASP A 162 -7.40 10.97 5.93
N HIS A 163 -8.03 9.83 5.67
CA HIS A 163 -8.98 9.67 4.57
C HIS A 163 -10.24 10.52 4.70
N LYS A 164 -10.63 10.88 5.92
CA LYS A 164 -11.76 11.79 6.14
C LYS A 164 -11.43 13.21 5.69
N VAL A 165 -10.19 13.67 5.96
CA VAL A 165 -9.68 14.93 5.43
C VAL A 165 -9.61 14.87 3.91
N GLY A 166 -9.14 13.76 3.33
CA GLY A 166 -9.11 13.58 1.88
C GLY A 166 -10.49 13.70 1.23
N GLY A 167 -11.50 13.07 1.81
CA GLY A 167 -12.89 13.20 1.35
C GLY A 167 -13.41 14.65 1.41
N LYS A 168 -13.09 15.38 2.49
CA LYS A 168 -13.43 16.82 2.59
C LYS A 168 -12.78 17.64 1.49
N LEU A 169 -11.50 17.43 1.21
CA LEU A 169 -10.77 18.12 0.15
C LEU A 169 -11.37 17.84 -1.23
N ALA A 170 -11.81 16.60 -1.48
CA ALA A 170 -12.52 16.26 -2.72
C ALA A 170 -13.81 17.08 -2.88
N ALA A 171 -14.63 17.19 -1.82
CA ALA A 171 -15.84 18.01 -1.86
C ALA A 171 -15.52 19.49 -2.05
N GLN A 172 -14.57 20.04 -1.31
CA GLN A 172 -14.14 21.44 -1.41
C GLN A 172 -13.72 21.78 -2.84
N THR A 173 -12.87 20.94 -3.45
CA THR A 173 -12.42 21.13 -4.83
C THR A 173 -13.60 21.25 -5.81
N LEU A 174 -14.59 20.39 -5.72
CA LEU A 174 -15.76 20.46 -6.60
C LEU A 174 -16.69 21.66 -6.29
N LEU A 175 -16.81 22.02 -5.02
CA LEU A 175 -17.58 23.20 -4.59
C LEU A 175 -16.96 24.53 -5.04
N GLU A 176 -15.62 24.63 -5.01
CA GLU A 176 -14.87 25.78 -5.51
C GLU A 176 -15.12 26.02 -7.02
N HIS A 177 -15.28 24.93 -7.79
CA HIS A 177 -15.69 24.98 -9.19
C HIS A 177 -17.21 25.21 -9.38
N LYS A 178 -17.96 25.53 -8.29
CA LYS A 178 -19.38 25.88 -8.32
C LYS A 178 -20.33 24.72 -8.64
N HIS A 179 -19.88 23.47 -8.49
CA HIS A 179 -20.79 22.32 -8.56
C HIS A 179 -21.78 22.31 -7.40
N ARG A 180 -23.02 21.85 -7.67
CA ARG A 180 -24.11 21.72 -6.69
C ARG A 180 -24.88 20.39 -6.83
N LYS A 181 -24.56 19.59 -7.86
CA LYS A 181 -25.21 18.31 -8.13
C LYS A 181 -24.13 17.26 -8.28
N PHE A 182 -24.15 16.28 -7.40
CA PHE A 182 -23.07 15.30 -7.23
C PHE A 182 -23.56 13.89 -7.41
N ALA A 183 -22.67 13.03 -7.89
CA ALA A 183 -22.75 11.59 -7.80
C ALA A 183 -21.42 11.07 -7.22
N VAL A 184 -21.44 9.86 -6.67
CA VAL A 184 -20.29 9.21 -6.07
C VAL A 184 -20.21 7.75 -6.54
N ILE A 185 -19.02 7.34 -6.98
CA ILE A 185 -18.68 5.93 -7.11
C ILE A 185 -17.78 5.59 -5.90
N ALA A 186 -18.37 4.88 -4.95
CA ALA A 186 -17.74 4.48 -3.70
C ALA A 186 -17.05 3.11 -3.85
N GLY A 187 -16.08 2.82 -3.01
CA GLY A 187 -15.59 1.46 -2.81
C GLY A 187 -16.55 0.64 -1.94
N PRO A 188 -16.16 -0.58 -1.51
CA PRO A 188 -16.97 -1.43 -0.67
C PRO A 188 -17.34 -0.73 0.65
N SER A 189 -18.60 -0.87 1.08
CA SER A 189 -19.10 -0.31 2.34
C SER A 189 -18.44 -0.94 3.58
N THR A 190 -17.82 -2.11 3.41
CA THR A 190 -17.03 -2.79 4.44
C THR A 190 -15.62 -2.25 4.61
N SER A 191 -15.14 -1.40 3.68
CA SER A 191 -13.82 -0.78 3.75
C SER A 191 -13.84 0.46 4.66
N PRO A 192 -13.13 0.47 5.80
CA PRO A 192 -13.03 1.63 6.68
C PRO A 192 -12.50 2.88 5.98
N ASP A 193 -11.54 2.72 5.08
CA ASP A 193 -10.96 3.82 4.32
C ASP A 193 -11.99 4.46 3.38
N ASN A 194 -12.74 3.62 2.65
CA ASN A 194 -13.85 4.09 1.83
C ASN A 194 -14.89 4.84 2.67
N VAL A 195 -15.31 4.26 3.81
CA VAL A 195 -16.26 4.90 4.72
C VAL A 195 -15.76 6.27 5.18
N ALA A 196 -14.48 6.38 5.53
CA ALA A 196 -13.88 7.65 5.93
C ALA A 196 -13.86 8.67 4.77
N ARG A 197 -13.48 8.26 3.54
CA ARG A 197 -13.49 9.11 2.32
C ARG A 197 -14.89 9.65 2.07
N ILE A 198 -15.90 8.76 2.01
CA ILE A 198 -17.29 9.13 1.74
C ILE A 198 -17.87 9.99 2.86
N SER A 199 -17.64 9.64 4.13
CA SER A 199 -18.08 10.45 5.29
C SER A 199 -17.48 11.86 5.25
N GLY A 200 -16.18 11.99 4.91
CA GLY A 200 -15.53 13.28 4.73
C GLY A 200 -16.19 14.12 3.64
N PHE A 201 -16.38 13.51 2.47
CA PHE A 201 -17.02 14.15 1.31
C PHE A 201 -18.45 14.63 1.63
N MET A 202 -19.30 13.76 2.16
CA MET A 202 -20.69 14.06 2.49
C MET A 202 -20.81 15.12 3.59
N SER A 203 -19.96 15.05 4.63
CA SER A 203 -19.96 16.03 5.71
C SER A 203 -19.59 17.43 5.22
N GLU A 204 -18.68 17.53 4.27
CA GLU A 204 -18.28 18.82 3.71
C GLU A 204 -19.36 19.40 2.77
N LEU A 205 -20.02 18.55 1.97
CA LEU A 205 -21.19 18.98 1.18
C LEU A 205 -22.30 19.53 2.08
N ALA A 206 -22.62 18.85 3.17
CA ALA A 206 -23.64 19.31 4.13
C ALA A 206 -23.28 20.66 4.75
N ARG A 207 -22.01 20.90 5.07
CA ARG A 207 -21.53 22.21 5.56
C ARG A 207 -21.76 23.36 4.58
N HIS A 208 -21.87 23.07 3.29
CA HIS A 208 -22.10 24.03 2.22
C HIS A 208 -23.55 24.02 1.70
N ASP A 209 -24.50 23.63 2.55
CA ASP A 209 -25.95 23.62 2.29
C ASP A 209 -26.35 22.76 1.07
N ILE A 210 -25.59 21.70 0.79
CA ILE A 210 -25.97 20.69 -0.18
C ILE A 210 -26.80 19.62 0.50
N ASP A 211 -27.98 19.36 -0.04
CA ASP A 211 -28.85 18.27 0.41
C ASP A 211 -28.23 16.92 0.04
N VAL A 212 -27.55 16.31 1.01
CA VAL A 212 -26.80 15.06 0.81
C VAL A 212 -27.70 13.87 0.51
N SER A 213 -29.00 13.93 0.84
CA SER A 213 -29.96 12.89 0.47
C SER A 213 -30.19 12.78 -1.04
N LYS A 214 -29.83 13.84 -1.78
CA LYS A 214 -29.89 13.89 -3.24
C LYS A 214 -28.59 13.49 -3.93
N VAL A 215 -27.55 13.09 -3.19
CA VAL A 215 -26.32 12.57 -3.77
C VAL A 215 -26.49 11.08 -4.04
N MET A 216 -26.41 10.69 -5.29
CA MET A 216 -26.46 9.27 -5.66
C MET A 216 -25.10 8.64 -5.40
N ILE A 217 -25.07 7.58 -4.59
CA ILE A 217 -23.86 6.80 -4.28
C ILE A 217 -24.04 5.41 -4.87
N LEU A 218 -23.09 4.98 -5.70
CA LEU A 218 -23.03 3.61 -6.21
C LEU A 218 -21.79 2.94 -5.62
N GLU A 219 -21.98 1.80 -4.98
CA GLU A 219 -20.90 0.96 -4.46
C GLU A 219 -20.23 0.19 -5.61
N SER A 220 -18.91 0.03 -5.52
CA SER A 220 -18.06 -0.67 -6.47
C SER A 220 -16.91 -1.36 -5.72
N ASP A 221 -15.98 -1.97 -6.46
CA ASP A 221 -14.94 -2.88 -5.96
C ASP A 221 -13.52 -2.33 -6.08
N PHE A 222 -13.37 -1.02 -6.22
CA PHE A 222 -12.10 -0.33 -6.48
C PHE A 222 -11.44 -0.66 -7.83
N SER A 223 -12.09 -1.42 -8.72
CA SER A 223 -11.55 -1.76 -10.03
C SER A 223 -12.00 -0.80 -11.13
N PRO A 224 -11.26 -0.70 -12.24
CA PRO A 224 -11.69 0.07 -13.40
C PRO A 224 -12.98 -0.48 -14.00
N GLU A 225 -13.16 -1.80 -14.02
CA GLU A 225 -14.36 -2.49 -14.51
C GLU A 225 -15.59 -2.12 -13.66
N GLY A 226 -15.42 -2.08 -12.34
CA GLY A 226 -16.46 -1.65 -11.42
C GLY A 226 -16.79 -0.16 -11.60
N GLY A 227 -15.78 0.68 -11.82
CA GLY A 227 -15.95 2.10 -12.15
C GLY A 227 -16.73 2.33 -13.44
N TRP A 228 -16.43 1.56 -14.50
CA TRP A 228 -17.19 1.56 -15.75
C TRP A 228 -18.65 1.16 -15.54
N SER A 229 -18.89 0.06 -14.84
CA SER A 229 -20.23 -0.46 -14.58
C SER A 229 -21.08 0.53 -13.77
N ALA A 230 -20.49 1.14 -12.73
CA ALA A 230 -21.15 2.16 -11.92
C ALA A 230 -21.46 3.43 -12.75
N ALA A 231 -20.53 3.89 -13.58
CA ALA A 231 -20.75 5.02 -14.48
C ALA A 231 -21.87 4.73 -15.49
N THR A 232 -21.94 3.52 -16.04
CA THR A 232 -23.02 3.07 -16.94
C THR A 232 -24.37 3.13 -16.20
N ALA A 233 -24.45 2.67 -14.95
CA ALA A 233 -25.66 2.74 -14.15
C ALA A 233 -26.06 4.19 -13.83
N LEU A 234 -25.09 5.08 -13.58
CA LEU A 234 -25.35 6.53 -13.40
C LEU A 234 -25.97 7.14 -14.64
N LEU A 235 -25.47 6.83 -15.83
CA LEU A 235 -26.00 7.34 -17.11
C LEU A 235 -27.40 6.80 -17.40
N ALA A 236 -27.68 5.56 -17.05
CA ALA A 236 -29.00 4.95 -17.21
C ALA A 236 -30.03 5.50 -16.20
N SER A 237 -29.56 6.09 -15.11
CA SER A 237 -30.42 6.64 -14.06
C SER A 237 -31.02 7.99 -14.50
N LYS A 238 -32.12 8.41 -13.83
CA LYS A 238 -32.67 9.77 -14.01
C LYS A 238 -31.98 10.80 -13.12
N HIS A 239 -30.92 10.43 -12.42
CA HIS A 239 -30.19 11.30 -11.53
C HIS A 239 -29.37 12.31 -12.32
N LYS A 240 -29.53 13.60 -12.01
CA LYS A 240 -28.79 14.68 -12.68
C LYS A 240 -27.63 15.13 -11.81
N PHE A 241 -26.41 15.00 -12.31
CA PHE A 241 -25.21 15.46 -11.64
C PHE A 241 -24.30 16.21 -12.63
N THR A 242 -23.44 17.05 -12.13
CA THR A 242 -22.42 17.78 -12.88
C THR A 242 -21.00 17.47 -12.40
N ALA A 243 -20.88 16.80 -11.26
CA ALA A 243 -19.61 16.35 -10.72
C ALA A 243 -19.74 14.93 -10.19
N LEU A 244 -18.73 14.11 -10.49
CA LEU A 244 -18.57 12.76 -10.03
C LEU A 244 -17.33 12.68 -9.14
N PHE A 245 -17.47 12.19 -7.92
CA PHE A 245 -16.37 11.78 -7.07
C PHE A 245 -16.23 10.26 -7.11
N CYS A 246 -15.04 9.77 -7.46
CA CYS A 246 -14.69 8.36 -7.39
C CYS A 246 -13.75 8.13 -6.20
N ALA A 247 -14.04 7.13 -5.38
CA ALA A 247 -13.29 6.87 -4.15
C ALA A 247 -11.86 6.34 -4.40
N ASN A 248 -11.49 6.02 -5.66
CA ASN A 248 -10.10 5.83 -6.10
C ASN A 248 -9.94 6.18 -7.59
N ASP A 249 -8.69 6.26 -8.05
CA ASP A 249 -8.36 6.61 -9.44
C ASP A 249 -8.70 5.50 -10.43
N GLU A 250 -8.61 4.24 -10.03
CA GLU A 250 -8.93 3.12 -10.94
C GLU A 250 -10.41 3.15 -11.33
N MET A 251 -11.32 3.34 -10.38
CA MET A 251 -12.75 3.55 -10.70
C MET A 251 -12.99 4.83 -11.50
N ALA A 252 -12.24 5.90 -11.20
CA ALA A 252 -12.35 7.14 -11.96
C ALA A 252 -11.96 6.95 -13.43
N VAL A 253 -10.91 6.19 -13.72
CA VAL A 253 -10.49 5.87 -15.10
C VAL A 253 -11.55 5.01 -15.80
N GLY A 254 -12.15 4.04 -15.10
CA GLY A 254 -13.30 3.29 -15.63
C GLY A 254 -14.47 4.20 -15.98
N ALA A 255 -14.80 5.16 -15.10
CA ALA A 255 -15.85 6.15 -15.37
C ALA A 255 -15.51 7.09 -16.53
N LEU A 256 -14.26 7.58 -16.63
CA LEU A 256 -13.79 8.39 -17.75
C LEU A 256 -13.93 7.66 -19.08
N SER A 257 -13.55 6.40 -19.13
CA SER A 257 -13.66 5.56 -20.31
C SER A 257 -15.13 5.33 -20.71
N CYS A 258 -16.03 5.09 -19.74
CA CYS A 258 -17.48 4.99 -19.98
C CYS A 258 -18.05 6.30 -20.54
N PHE A 259 -17.70 7.44 -19.96
CA PHE A 259 -18.16 8.76 -20.45
C PHE A 259 -17.67 9.06 -21.85
N GLN A 260 -16.40 8.75 -22.14
CA GLN A 260 -15.85 8.90 -23.49
C GLN A 260 -16.62 8.06 -24.51
N ALA A 261 -16.90 6.79 -24.20
CA ALA A 261 -17.68 5.90 -25.08
C ALA A 261 -19.11 6.40 -25.31
N ALA A 262 -19.70 7.07 -24.29
CA ALA A 262 -21.03 7.68 -24.39
C ALA A 262 -21.03 9.10 -25.02
N GLY A 263 -19.90 9.63 -25.47
CA GLY A 263 -19.77 10.97 -26.01
C GLY A 263 -19.94 12.11 -25.01
N ILE A 264 -19.77 11.83 -23.71
CA ILE A 264 -19.90 12.81 -22.63
C ILE A 264 -18.56 13.49 -22.41
N SER A 265 -18.53 14.80 -22.52
CA SER A 265 -17.31 15.60 -22.33
C SER A 265 -16.95 15.73 -20.85
N VAL A 266 -15.72 15.37 -20.51
CA VAL A 266 -15.10 15.65 -19.21
C VAL A 266 -13.97 16.67 -19.41
N PRO A 267 -13.98 17.82 -18.71
CA PRO A 267 -14.93 18.26 -17.68
C PRO A 267 -16.17 19.01 -18.25
N GLY A 268 -16.30 19.14 -19.59
CA GLY A 268 -17.28 20.03 -20.23
C GLY A 268 -18.74 19.76 -19.83
N THR A 269 -19.15 18.50 -19.67
CA THR A 269 -20.50 18.11 -19.23
C THR A 269 -20.50 17.66 -17.77
N VAL A 270 -19.51 16.86 -17.39
CA VAL A 270 -19.35 16.29 -16.04
C VAL A 270 -17.90 16.42 -15.62
N SER A 271 -17.64 16.96 -14.45
CA SER A 271 -16.33 16.92 -13.80
C SER A 271 -16.14 15.56 -13.12
N VAL A 272 -14.93 14.98 -13.21
CA VAL A 272 -14.56 13.73 -12.52
C VAL A 272 -13.36 14.00 -11.63
N LEU A 273 -13.47 13.60 -10.35
CA LEU A 273 -12.42 13.72 -9.36
C LEU A 273 -12.13 12.33 -8.78
N GLY A 274 -10.86 11.94 -8.77
CA GLY A 274 -10.36 10.68 -8.27
C GLY A 274 -9.78 10.78 -6.86
N TYR A 275 -9.09 9.70 -6.43
CA TYR A 275 -8.46 9.58 -5.13
C TYR A 275 -7.26 8.64 -5.23
N ASP A 276 -6.20 8.90 -4.48
CA ASP A 276 -4.89 8.27 -4.37
C ASP A 276 -3.77 8.98 -5.14
N ASP A 277 -4.07 9.71 -6.21
CA ASP A 277 -3.12 10.39 -7.12
C ASP A 277 -2.08 9.42 -7.68
N THR A 278 -2.57 8.32 -8.22
CA THR A 278 -1.75 7.28 -8.83
C THR A 278 -1.18 7.73 -10.19
N GLN A 279 -0.19 6.99 -10.70
CA GLN A 279 0.35 7.23 -12.04
C GLN A 279 -0.73 7.19 -13.13
N THR A 280 -1.76 6.37 -12.95
CA THR A 280 -2.91 6.28 -13.86
C THR A 280 -3.66 7.62 -13.96
N ALA A 281 -3.79 8.36 -12.86
CA ALA A 281 -4.41 9.68 -12.86
C ALA A 281 -3.61 10.70 -13.70
N GLU A 282 -2.30 10.62 -13.69
CA GLU A 282 -1.42 11.50 -14.44
C GLU A 282 -1.53 11.29 -15.95
N PHE A 283 -1.67 10.03 -16.39
CA PHE A 283 -1.66 9.67 -17.82
C PHE A 283 -3.04 9.35 -18.40
N SER A 284 -4.13 9.54 -17.64
CA SER A 284 -5.50 9.43 -18.16
C SER A 284 -5.83 10.56 -19.14
N SER A 285 -6.89 10.39 -19.92
CA SER A 285 -7.40 11.43 -20.84
C SER A 285 -8.90 11.66 -20.59
N PRO A 286 -9.27 12.88 -20.09
CA PRO A 286 -8.40 13.95 -19.61
C PRO A 286 -7.55 13.52 -18.40
N ARG A 287 -6.41 14.21 -18.15
CA ARG A 287 -5.60 13.99 -16.95
C ARG A 287 -6.46 14.22 -15.71
N LEU A 288 -6.49 13.23 -14.80
CA LEU A 288 -7.42 13.19 -13.68
C LEU A 288 -6.96 14.08 -12.52
N THR A 289 -7.81 15.02 -12.10
CA THR A 289 -7.69 15.68 -10.80
C THR A 289 -7.97 14.66 -9.72
N SER A 290 -7.08 14.53 -8.75
CA SER A 290 -7.15 13.47 -7.73
C SER A 290 -6.71 13.98 -6.36
N VAL A 291 -7.29 13.41 -5.31
CA VAL A 291 -6.80 13.60 -3.95
C VAL A 291 -5.48 12.86 -3.80
N HIS A 292 -4.43 13.60 -3.48
CA HIS A 292 -3.09 13.07 -3.29
C HIS A 292 -2.91 12.53 -1.87
N ILE A 293 -2.64 11.24 -1.78
CA ILE A 293 -2.15 10.58 -0.57
C ILE A 293 -0.64 10.38 -0.71
N PRO A 294 0.18 10.82 0.24
CA PRO A 294 1.63 10.69 0.15
C PRO A 294 2.08 9.25 0.44
N TRP A 295 1.69 8.31 -0.42
CA TRP A 295 1.93 6.87 -0.25
C TRP A 295 3.40 6.52 -0.07
N SER A 296 4.30 7.23 -0.75
CA SER A 296 5.74 7.03 -0.59
C SER A 296 6.19 7.34 0.84
N ASP A 297 5.71 8.44 1.43
CA ASP A 297 6.04 8.82 2.81
C ASP A 297 5.44 7.83 3.82
N VAL A 298 4.17 7.45 3.65
CA VAL A 298 3.51 6.43 4.50
C VAL A 298 4.31 5.13 4.48
N THR A 299 4.65 4.65 3.28
CA THR A 299 5.37 3.41 3.07
C THR A 299 6.77 3.43 3.68
N LEU A 300 7.57 4.46 3.39
CA LEU A 300 8.95 4.58 3.90
C LEU A 300 8.97 4.69 5.42
N ASN A 301 8.08 5.47 6.02
CA ASN A 301 8.07 5.62 7.46
C ASN A 301 7.60 4.35 8.18
N GLY A 302 6.64 3.61 7.61
CA GLY A 302 6.28 2.28 8.09
C GLY A 302 7.43 1.29 7.97
N LEU A 303 8.09 1.24 6.81
CA LEU A 303 9.27 0.39 6.61
C LEU A 303 10.41 0.75 7.58
N TYR A 304 10.70 2.04 7.79
CA TYR A 304 11.74 2.47 8.74
C TYR A 304 11.39 2.08 10.17
N CYS A 305 10.12 2.19 10.56
CA CYS A 305 9.65 1.68 11.85
C CYS A 305 9.96 0.19 12.01
N LEU A 306 9.65 -0.60 11.00
CA LEU A 306 9.92 -2.05 11.00
C LEU A 306 11.41 -2.36 11.06
N LEU A 307 12.23 -1.72 10.22
CA LEU A 307 13.68 -1.95 10.18
C LEU A 307 14.35 -1.56 11.50
N ASN A 308 13.92 -0.46 12.13
CA ASN A 308 14.42 -0.07 13.46
C ASN A 308 14.13 -1.14 14.51
N ARG A 309 12.95 -1.79 14.45
CA ARG A 309 12.57 -2.86 15.38
C ARG A 309 13.32 -4.15 15.12
N CYS A 310 13.41 -4.59 13.86
CA CYS A 310 14.04 -5.86 13.50
C CYS A 310 15.57 -5.83 13.63
N TYR A 311 16.20 -4.68 13.37
CA TYR A 311 17.66 -4.60 13.19
C TYR A 311 18.34 -3.55 14.08
N ASN A 312 17.63 -3.00 15.08
CA ASN A 312 18.14 -1.95 15.99
C ASN A 312 18.72 -0.75 15.23
N LEU A 313 18.10 -0.37 14.12
CA LEU A 313 18.45 0.84 13.38
C LEU A 313 17.81 2.07 14.05
N THR A 314 18.25 3.25 13.61
CA THR A 314 17.76 4.55 14.12
C THR A 314 17.31 5.46 12.97
N LYS A 315 16.61 4.87 11.96
CA LYS A 315 16.07 5.64 10.86
C LYS A 315 14.99 6.60 11.37
N PRO A 316 14.96 7.86 10.89
CA PRO A 316 13.97 8.84 11.33
C PRO A 316 12.57 8.44 10.87
N ILE A 317 11.56 8.66 11.72
CA ILE A 317 10.16 8.31 11.45
C ILE A 317 9.28 9.54 11.60
N LYS A 318 8.49 9.84 10.56
CA LYS A 318 7.40 10.82 10.59
C LYS A 318 6.07 10.10 10.85
N ARG A 319 5.12 10.82 11.47
CA ARG A 319 3.78 10.30 11.83
C ARG A 319 2.64 11.09 11.22
N LYS A 320 2.93 12.18 10.51
CA LYS A 320 1.92 13.02 9.87
C LYS A 320 2.11 12.98 8.36
N PHE A 321 1.05 12.65 7.66
CA PHE A 321 1.01 12.49 6.21
C PHE A 321 -0.07 13.41 5.64
N PRO A 322 0.27 14.68 5.33
CA PRO A 322 -0.70 15.65 4.87
C PRO A 322 -1.30 15.23 3.53
N VAL A 323 -2.61 15.28 3.46
CA VAL A 323 -3.39 15.03 2.24
C VAL A 323 -3.59 16.33 1.49
N SER A 324 -3.53 16.30 0.16
CA SER A 324 -3.73 17.46 -0.71
C SER A 324 -4.54 17.07 -1.94
N VAL A 325 -4.73 18.00 -2.88
CA VAL A 325 -5.35 17.71 -4.18
C VAL A 325 -4.38 18.09 -5.29
N THR A 326 -4.17 17.17 -6.22
CA THR A 326 -3.45 17.44 -7.46
C THR A 326 -4.45 17.83 -8.54
N HIS A 327 -4.48 19.11 -8.85
CA HIS A 327 -5.37 19.66 -9.89
C HIS A 327 -4.85 19.35 -11.28
N ARG A 328 -5.73 18.82 -12.15
CA ARG A 328 -5.44 18.52 -13.55
C ARG A 328 -6.63 18.94 -14.44
N ALA A 329 -6.92 18.21 -15.51
CA ALA A 329 -7.85 18.62 -16.55
C ALA A 329 -9.29 18.09 -16.41
N SER A 330 -9.55 17.16 -15.48
CA SER A 330 -10.85 16.48 -15.38
C SER A 330 -11.91 17.21 -14.57
N VAL A 331 -11.55 18.33 -13.93
CA VAL A 331 -12.46 19.16 -13.14
C VAL A 331 -12.48 20.57 -13.73
N GLY A 332 -13.67 21.11 -13.94
CA GLY A 332 -13.92 22.45 -14.41
C GLY A 332 -15.29 22.97 -13.94
N PRO A 333 -15.69 24.20 -14.26
CA PRO A 333 -17.00 24.70 -13.86
C PRO A 333 -18.13 23.93 -14.54
N PRO A 334 -19.31 23.81 -13.90
CA PRO A 334 -20.46 23.16 -14.51
C PRO A 334 -20.90 23.88 -15.76
N SER A 335 -21.27 23.13 -16.81
CA SER A 335 -21.80 23.72 -18.05
C SER A 335 -23.02 24.59 -17.76
N LEU A 336 -23.01 25.81 -18.27
CA LEU A 336 -24.14 26.72 -18.20
C LEU A 336 -25.30 26.32 -19.14
N SER A 337 -25.10 25.31 -19.99
CA SER A 337 -26.14 24.82 -20.89
C SER A 337 -27.28 24.14 -20.11
N LYS A 338 -28.54 24.50 -20.46
CA LYS A 338 -29.76 23.90 -19.85
C LYS A 338 -29.93 22.40 -20.12
N THR A 339 -29.01 21.78 -20.82
CA THR A 339 -28.93 20.35 -21.12
C THR A 339 -27.92 19.65 -20.19
N GLY A 340 -28.27 19.48 -18.91
CA GLY A 340 -27.73 18.40 -18.12
C GLY A 340 -28.04 17.05 -18.79
N LEU A 341 -27.31 15.97 -18.48
CA LEU A 341 -27.56 14.60 -18.93
C LEU A 341 -29.08 14.36 -19.08
N ARG A 342 -29.53 14.12 -20.34
CA ARG A 342 -30.93 13.80 -20.68
C ARG A 342 -31.20 12.36 -20.37
#